data_2ffd272ec4f90b5f6cc674525bef4da2
#
_entry.id   2ffd272ec4f90b5f6cc674525bef4da2
#
_cell.length_a   1.000
_cell.length_b   1.000
_cell.length_c   1.000
_cell.angle_alpha   90.00
_cell.angle_beta   90.00
_cell.angle_gamma   90.00
#
_symmetry.space_group_name_H-M   'P 1'
#
loop_
_entity.id
_entity.type
_entity.pdbx_description
1 polymer ?
#
loop_
_entity_poly.entity_id
_entity_poly.type
_entity_poly.pdbx_seq_one_letter_code
_entity_poly.pdbx_strand_id
1 'polypeptide(L)'
;MSALFAALRELTHLEVGTRDLVDIILVVVVFYLLLTAVKGTRAVSMLLGMFILGGGYLAAQALDLITLATVLREMLFYLPFVIIVLFQHEIRRILAAIGRTPLLRWTSVLSPRPVVINDIVLACETLVSHRYGALIVIERDEGLRTFVETGIPIDARLTYDLLVNLFTPGTPLHDGAAVVQGNRIAAAGCFLPLSVRADLSTTYGSRHRAALGITEETDAVAVVVSEERGALTVAEGGHLH
;
A
#
# COMPACT_ATOMS: atom_id res chain seq x y z
N MET A 1 35.95 -14.07 33.94
CA MET A 1 35.02 -15.21 34.17
C MET A 1 34.06 -14.98 35.35
N SER A 2 34.50 -14.37 36.46
CA SER A 2 33.65 -14.11 37.65
C SER A 2 32.45 -13.18 37.41
N ALA A 3 32.62 -12.13 36.58
CA ALA A 3 31.56 -11.18 36.28
C ALA A 3 30.41 -11.78 35.42
N LEU A 4 30.75 -12.69 34.50
CA LEU A 4 29.74 -13.38 33.66
C LEU A 4 28.89 -14.36 34.48
N PHE A 5 29.53 -15.06 35.46
CA PHE A 5 28.82 -15.94 36.38
C PHE A 5 27.94 -15.19 37.38
N ALA A 6 28.35 -13.98 37.80
CA ALA A 6 27.53 -13.12 38.65
C ALA A 6 26.29 -12.63 37.92
N ALA A 7 26.43 -12.17 36.66
CA ALA A 7 25.32 -11.74 35.82
C ALA A 7 24.33 -12.88 35.48
N LEU A 8 24.83 -14.11 35.23
CA LEU A 8 24.02 -15.29 35.05
C LEU A 8 23.24 -15.69 36.31
N ARG A 9 23.84 -15.44 37.51
CA ARG A 9 23.19 -15.76 38.77
C ARG A 9 22.07 -14.76 39.14
N GLU A 10 22.21 -13.48 38.74
CA GLU A 10 21.14 -12.49 38.87
C GLU A 10 19.93 -12.81 37.95
N LEU A 11 20.17 -13.36 36.76
CA LEU A 11 19.11 -13.77 35.84
C LEU A 11 18.27 -14.97 36.34
N THR A 12 18.85 -15.82 37.25
CA THR A 12 18.15 -16.98 37.83
C THR A 12 17.24 -16.63 39.02
N HIS A 13 17.29 -15.39 39.54
CA HIS A 13 16.44 -14.91 40.65
C HIS A 13 15.30 -13.99 40.19
N LEU A 14 15.05 -13.89 38.88
CA LEU A 14 13.86 -13.21 38.36
C LEU A 14 12.65 -14.10 38.71
N GLU A 15 11.99 -13.79 39.82
CA GLU A 15 10.62 -14.28 40.06
C GLU A 15 9.74 -13.70 38.95
N VAL A 16 9.62 -14.44 37.84
CA VAL A 16 8.78 -14.06 36.71
C VAL A 16 7.34 -14.08 37.20
N GLY A 17 6.86 -12.91 37.60
CA GLY A 17 5.47 -12.71 37.98
C GLY A 17 4.53 -12.85 36.79
N THR A 18 3.27 -13.08 37.04
CA THR A 18 2.23 -13.13 35.98
C THR A 18 2.18 -11.82 35.15
N ARG A 19 2.59 -10.70 35.73
CA ARG A 19 2.69 -9.40 35.04
C ARG A 19 3.83 -9.36 34.03
N ASP A 20 5.00 -9.93 34.39
CA ASP A 20 6.17 -9.96 33.51
C ASP A 20 5.92 -10.91 32.32
N LEU A 21 5.16 -12.00 32.53
CA LEU A 21 4.77 -12.89 31.46
C LEU A 21 3.81 -12.20 30.47
N VAL A 22 2.85 -11.41 30.97
CA VAL A 22 1.92 -10.63 30.13
C VAL A 22 2.70 -9.55 29.35
N ASP A 23 3.66 -8.87 29.98
CA ASP A 23 4.49 -7.85 29.35
C ASP A 23 5.33 -8.45 28.21
N ILE A 24 6.02 -9.57 28.47
CA ILE A 24 6.78 -10.29 27.45
C ILE A 24 5.91 -10.73 26.28
N ILE A 25 4.72 -11.31 26.56
CA ILE A 25 3.79 -11.73 25.50
C ILE A 25 3.34 -10.52 24.67
N LEU A 26 3.02 -9.40 25.31
CA LEU A 26 2.57 -8.19 24.64
C LEU A 26 3.68 -7.62 23.74
N VAL A 27 4.91 -7.59 24.23
CA VAL A 27 6.09 -7.18 23.45
C VAL A 27 6.29 -8.11 22.24
N VAL A 28 6.20 -9.42 22.44
CA VAL A 28 6.32 -10.42 21.34
C VAL A 28 5.22 -10.23 20.30
N VAL A 29 3.98 -10.02 20.73
CA VAL A 29 2.83 -9.77 19.83
C VAL A 29 3.05 -8.47 19.04
N VAL A 30 3.44 -7.39 19.69
CA VAL A 30 3.73 -6.10 19.02
C VAL A 30 4.85 -6.27 18.01
N PHE A 31 5.95 -6.94 18.38
CA PHE A 31 7.07 -7.22 17.47
C PHE A 31 6.65 -8.11 16.29
N TYR A 32 5.86 -9.14 16.55
CA TYR A 32 5.32 -10.01 15.50
C TYR A 32 4.44 -9.27 14.50
N LEU A 33 3.53 -8.42 14.98
CA LEU A 33 2.68 -7.59 14.14
C LEU A 33 3.51 -6.60 13.31
N LEU A 34 4.52 -5.98 13.91
CA LEU A 34 5.42 -5.04 13.27
C LEU A 34 6.25 -5.72 12.16
N LEU A 35 6.82 -6.90 12.45
CA LEU A 35 7.56 -7.70 11.46
C LEU A 35 6.68 -8.19 10.33
N THR A 36 5.41 -8.55 10.63
CA THR A 36 4.48 -9.02 9.61
C THR A 36 4.03 -7.86 8.70
N ALA A 37 3.83 -6.67 9.26
CA ALA A 37 3.49 -5.47 8.49
C ALA A 37 4.63 -5.03 7.55
N VAL A 38 5.89 -5.33 7.91
CA VAL A 38 7.09 -4.97 7.12
C VAL A 38 7.44 -6.05 6.09
N LYS A 39 6.97 -7.31 6.26
CA LYS A 39 7.23 -8.40 5.31
C LYS A 39 6.70 -8.06 3.91
N GLY A 40 7.56 -8.21 2.91
CA GLY A 40 7.23 -7.96 1.50
C GLY A 40 7.37 -6.51 1.06
N THR A 41 7.77 -5.59 1.95
CA THR A 41 8.03 -4.19 1.63
C THR A 41 9.53 -3.92 1.44
N ARG A 42 9.85 -2.81 0.78
CA ARG A 42 11.24 -2.29 0.65
C ARG A 42 11.89 -1.97 2.01
N ALA A 43 11.08 -1.89 3.06
CA ALA A 43 11.50 -1.63 4.43
C ALA A 43 12.49 -2.68 4.97
N VAL A 44 12.38 -3.95 4.59
CA VAL A 44 13.31 -5.01 5.01
C VAL A 44 14.73 -4.71 4.54
N SER A 45 14.91 -4.31 3.28
CA SER A 45 16.22 -3.97 2.73
C SER A 45 16.83 -2.72 3.40
N MET A 46 15.98 -1.75 3.76
CA MET A 46 16.40 -0.54 4.48
C MET A 46 16.83 -0.85 5.91
N LEU A 47 16.08 -1.70 6.64
CA LEU A 47 16.47 -2.17 7.97
C LEU A 47 17.81 -2.91 7.96
N LEU A 48 18.06 -3.75 6.93
CA LEU A 48 19.33 -4.43 6.77
C LEU A 48 20.48 -3.44 6.59
N GLY A 49 20.29 -2.40 5.76
CA GLY A 49 21.28 -1.32 5.60
C GLY A 49 21.60 -0.60 6.92
N MET A 50 20.57 -0.34 7.74
CA MET A 50 20.76 0.24 9.08
C MET A 50 21.54 -0.66 10.02
N PHE A 51 21.25 -1.97 10.00
CA PHE A 51 22.00 -2.95 10.78
C PHE A 51 23.48 -3.00 10.38
N ILE A 52 23.79 -2.90 9.09
CA ILE A 52 25.16 -2.85 8.56
C ILE A 52 25.86 -1.57 9.05
N LEU A 53 25.21 -0.41 9.01
CA LEU A 53 25.76 0.85 9.51
C LEU A 53 26.02 0.80 11.02
N GLY A 54 25.08 0.31 11.81
CA GLY A 54 25.23 0.15 13.26
C GLY A 54 26.32 -0.85 13.61
N GLY A 55 26.35 -2.00 12.96
CA GLY A 55 27.40 -3.01 13.12
C GLY A 55 28.80 -2.48 12.72
N GLY A 56 28.86 -1.71 11.63
CA GLY A 56 30.10 -1.03 11.19
C GLY A 56 30.60 -0.02 12.21
N TYR A 57 29.73 0.73 12.88
CA TYR A 57 30.08 1.63 13.96
C TYR A 57 30.67 0.90 15.17
N LEU A 58 30.01 -0.20 15.59
CA LEU A 58 30.52 -1.01 16.72
C LEU A 58 31.86 -1.67 16.38
N ALA A 59 32.04 -2.14 15.16
CA ALA A 59 33.31 -2.70 14.69
C ALA A 59 34.40 -1.63 14.63
N ALA A 60 34.10 -0.41 14.16
CA ALA A 60 35.05 0.71 14.13
C ALA A 60 35.50 1.11 15.54
N GLN A 61 34.58 1.09 16.52
CA GLN A 61 34.92 1.31 17.93
C GLN A 61 35.81 0.19 18.50
N ALA A 62 35.48 -1.07 18.21
CA ALA A 62 36.24 -2.21 18.71
C ALA A 62 37.68 -2.29 18.15
N LEU A 63 37.89 -1.71 16.95
CA LEU A 63 39.18 -1.65 16.26
C LEU A 63 39.91 -0.31 16.45
N ASP A 64 39.43 0.56 17.35
CA ASP A 64 40.01 1.89 17.65
C ASP A 64 40.16 2.78 16.40
N LEU A 65 39.30 2.62 15.39
CA LEU A 65 39.29 3.41 14.16
C LEU A 65 38.58 4.76 14.39
N ILE A 66 39.24 5.71 15.00
CA ILE A 66 38.67 6.98 15.48
C ILE A 66 37.95 7.75 14.38
N THR A 67 38.58 7.89 13.22
CA THR A 67 37.99 8.67 12.08
C THR A 67 36.73 8.01 11.56
N LEU A 68 36.75 6.69 11.31
CA LEU A 68 35.61 5.93 10.84
C LEU A 68 34.45 5.93 11.84
N ALA A 69 34.76 5.71 13.12
CA ALA A 69 33.78 5.74 14.19
C ALA A 69 33.10 7.12 14.29
N THR A 70 33.88 8.22 14.14
CA THR A 70 33.30 9.58 14.15
C THR A 70 32.36 9.82 13.00
N VAL A 71 32.75 9.46 11.78
CA VAL A 71 31.88 9.61 10.58
C VAL A 71 30.61 8.78 10.72
N LEU A 72 30.73 7.51 11.13
CA LEU A 72 29.58 6.63 11.31
C LEU A 72 28.65 7.12 12.42
N ARG A 73 29.19 7.68 13.51
CA ARG A 73 28.39 8.28 14.57
C ARG A 73 27.56 9.45 14.09
N GLU A 74 28.15 10.34 13.30
CA GLU A 74 27.42 11.47 12.72
C GLU A 74 26.32 10.99 11.75
N MET A 75 26.60 9.99 10.91
CA MET A 75 25.57 9.38 10.05
C MET A 75 24.44 8.76 10.87
N LEU A 76 24.74 8.03 11.94
CA LEU A 76 23.75 7.42 12.83
C LEU A 76 22.91 8.47 13.57
N PHE A 77 23.48 9.64 13.88
CA PHE A 77 22.76 10.76 14.50
C PHE A 77 21.62 11.28 13.60
N TYR A 78 21.86 11.36 12.28
CA TYR A 78 20.83 11.79 11.32
C TYR A 78 19.89 10.65 10.90
N LEU A 79 20.19 9.41 11.23
CA LEU A 79 19.43 8.23 10.82
C LEU A 79 17.94 8.31 11.19
N PRO A 80 17.50 8.77 12.39
CA PRO A 80 16.09 8.89 12.72
C PRO A 80 15.31 9.79 11.74
N PHE A 81 15.92 10.89 11.29
CA PHE A 81 15.29 11.78 10.30
C PHE A 81 15.14 11.10 8.94
N VAL A 82 16.20 10.40 8.52
CA VAL A 82 16.17 9.63 7.27
C VAL A 82 15.10 8.54 7.33
N ILE A 83 14.96 7.85 8.46
CA ILE A 83 13.92 6.84 8.67
C ILE A 83 12.52 7.45 8.52
N ILE A 84 12.23 8.57 9.18
CA ILE A 84 10.94 9.23 9.12
C ILE A 84 10.58 9.58 7.66
N VAL A 85 11.54 10.11 6.90
CA VAL A 85 11.34 10.49 5.49
C VAL A 85 11.14 9.24 4.61
N LEU A 86 11.96 8.19 4.80
CA LEU A 86 11.86 6.96 4.01
C LEU A 86 10.56 6.20 4.29
N PHE A 87 10.11 6.16 5.53
CA PHE A 87 8.93 5.41 5.97
C PHE A 87 7.67 6.27 6.05
N GLN A 88 7.66 7.49 5.52
CA GLN A 88 6.48 8.36 5.62
C GLN A 88 5.23 7.73 4.99
N HIS A 89 5.38 6.97 3.90
CA HIS A 89 4.25 6.29 3.23
C HIS A 89 3.73 5.12 4.07
N GLU A 90 4.63 4.33 4.63
CA GLU A 90 4.31 3.22 5.53
C GLU A 90 3.64 3.71 6.81
N ILE A 91 4.18 4.78 7.41
CA ILE A 91 3.60 5.40 8.61
C ILE A 91 2.19 5.91 8.31
N ARG A 92 1.97 6.60 7.18
CA ARG A 92 0.65 7.05 6.74
C ARG A 92 -0.31 5.87 6.58
N ARG A 93 0.14 4.78 5.93
CA ARG A 93 -0.66 3.56 5.72
C ARG A 93 -1.04 2.89 7.04
N ILE A 94 -0.10 2.76 7.98
CA ILE A 94 -0.35 2.18 9.31
C ILE A 94 -1.31 3.05 10.11
N LEU A 95 -1.12 4.37 10.14
CA LEU A 95 -2.01 5.30 10.83
C LEU A 95 -3.42 5.29 10.23
N ALA A 96 -3.54 5.23 8.90
CA ALA A 96 -4.82 5.07 8.22
C ALA A 96 -5.48 3.74 8.61
N ALA A 97 -4.73 2.63 8.67
CA ALA A 97 -5.24 1.33 9.07
C ALA A 97 -5.72 1.30 10.55
N ILE A 98 -4.99 1.96 11.46
CA ILE A 98 -5.40 2.11 12.87
C ILE A 98 -6.66 2.97 12.99
N GLY A 99 -6.76 4.05 12.20
CA GLY A 99 -7.96 4.92 12.17
C GLY A 99 -9.22 4.22 11.62
N ARG A 100 -9.05 3.09 10.91
CA ARG A 100 -10.12 2.24 10.36
C ARG A 100 -10.67 1.22 11.37
N THR A 101 -10.26 1.28 12.67
CA THR A 101 -10.79 0.36 13.67
C THR A 101 -12.32 0.48 13.78
N PRO A 102 -13.04 -0.65 13.99
CA PRO A 102 -14.51 -0.69 13.97
C PRO A 102 -15.19 0.26 14.98
N LEU A 103 -14.45 0.77 15.97
CA LEU A 103 -14.98 1.77 16.92
C LEU A 103 -15.33 3.12 16.26
N LEU A 104 -14.64 3.54 15.20
CA LEU A 104 -14.93 4.79 14.46
C LEU A 104 -15.93 4.56 13.31
N ARG A 105 -16.18 3.31 12.91
CA ARG A 105 -17.17 2.96 11.87
C ARG A 105 -18.62 3.19 12.29
N TRP A 106 -18.90 3.42 13.57
CA TRP A 106 -20.28 3.61 14.05
C TRP A 106 -20.97 4.87 13.49
N THR A 107 -20.20 5.83 12.99
CA THR A 107 -20.75 7.04 12.36
C THR A 107 -20.90 6.93 10.83
N SER A 108 -20.23 5.98 10.19
CA SER A 108 -20.28 5.77 8.73
C SER A 108 -21.16 4.58 8.29
N VAL A 109 -21.77 3.84 9.23
CA VAL A 109 -22.62 2.67 8.97
C VAL A 109 -23.98 3.04 8.31
N LEU A 110 -24.23 4.30 8.01
CA LEU A 110 -25.57 4.75 7.56
C LEU A 110 -25.82 4.68 6.05
N SER A 111 -24.95 4.08 5.23
CA SER A 111 -25.36 3.70 3.88
C SER A 111 -24.45 2.60 3.33
N PRO A 112 -24.95 1.36 3.17
CA PRO A 112 -24.38 0.48 2.16
C PRO A 112 -24.59 1.22 0.84
N ARG A 113 -23.53 1.78 0.27
CA ARG A 113 -23.59 2.38 -1.07
C ARG A 113 -23.73 1.21 -2.05
N PRO A 114 -24.89 0.96 -2.65
CA PRO A 114 -25.01 -0.12 -3.61
C PRO A 114 -24.17 0.29 -4.83
N VAL A 115 -22.99 -0.31 -4.94
CA VAL A 115 -22.27 -0.28 -6.22
C VAL A 115 -23.14 -1.06 -7.19
N VAL A 116 -23.43 -0.45 -8.33
CA VAL A 116 -24.24 -1.11 -9.39
C VAL A 116 -23.29 -2.06 -10.14
N ILE A 117 -22.91 -3.15 -9.46
CA ILE A 117 -21.94 -4.14 -9.98
C ILE A 117 -22.41 -4.70 -11.32
N ASN A 118 -23.71 -4.93 -11.48
CA ASN A 118 -24.26 -5.47 -12.74
C ASN A 118 -23.99 -4.55 -13.94
N ASP A 119 -24.12 -3.24 -13.78
CA ASP A 119 -23.83 -2.28 -14.87
C ASP A 119 -22.35 -2.28 -15.24
N ILE A 120 -21.46 -2.43 -14.24
CA ILE A 120 -20.00 -2.55 -14.47
C ILE A 120 -19.70 -3.85 -15.23
N VAL A 121 -20.26 -4.98 -14.80
CA VAL A 121 -20.01 -6.29 -15.43
C VAL A 121 -20.47 -6.27 -16.87
N LEU A 122 -21.71 -5.83 -17.15
CA LEU A 122 -22.26 -5.74 -18.50
C LEU A 122 -21.43 -4.80 -19.40
N ALA A 123 -20.99 -3.66 -18.85
CA ALA A 123 -20.14 -2.74 -19.59
C ALA A 123 -18.79 -3.39 -19.92
N CYS A 124 -18.17 -4.09 -18.96
CA CYS A 124 -16.92 -4.80 -19.17
C CYS A 124 -17.04 -5.90 -20.22
N GLU A 125 -18.12 -6.70 -20.21
CA GLU A 125 -18.38 -7.73 -21.24
C GLU A 125 -18.48 -7.11 -22.64
N THR A 126 -19.15 -5.98 -22.75
CA THR A 126 -19.27 -5.25 -24.02
C THR A 126 -17.93 -4.69 -24.47
N LEU A 127 -17.17 -4.06 -23.57
CA LEU A 127 -15.85 -3.52 -23.86
C LEU A 127 -14.86 -4.62 -24.26
N VAL A 128 -14.91 -5.78 -23.60
CA VAL A 128 -14.13 -6.98 -23.98
C VAL A 128 -14.48 -7.44 -25.39
N SER A 129 -15.78 -7.55 -25.73
CA SER A 129 -16.24 -8.01 -27.04
C SER A 129 -15.80 -7.10 -28.18
N HIS A 130 -15.74 -5.79 -27.93
CA HIS A 130 -15.27 -4.79 -28.91
C HIS A 130 -13.75 -4.54 -28.84
N ARG A 131 -13.03 -5.17 -27.90
CA ARG A 131 -11.60 -4.93 -27.62
C ARG A 131 -11.30 -3.47 -27.30
N TYR A 132 -12.19 -2.83 -26.57
CA TYR A 132 -11.98 -1.48 -26.07
C TYR A 132 -11.28 -1.55 -24.72
N GLY A 133 -10.14 -0.86 -24.61
CA GLY A 133 -9.37 -0.80 -23.36
C GLY A 133 -10.10 0.07 -22.33
N ALA A 134 -10.23 -0.42 -21.10
CA ALA A 134 -10.85 0.31 -20.01
C ALA A 134 -10.11 0.13 -18.68
N LEU A 135 -10.21 1.15 -17.83
CA LEU A 135 -9.73 1.10 -16.45
C LEU A 135 -10.78 1.75 -15.55
N ILE A 136 -11.47 0.92 -14.76
CA ILE A 136 -12.53 1.35 -13.84
C ILE A 136 -12.00 1.15 -12.42
N VAL A 137 -11.95 2.22 -11.62
CA VAL A 137 -11.49 2.18 -10.23
C VAL A 137 -12.66 2.42 -9.30
N ILE A 138 -12.90 1.50 -8.40
CA ILE A 138 -14.00 1.52 -7.44
C ILE A 138 -13.45 1.94 -6.08
N GLU A 139 -13.88 3.10 -5.60
CA GLU A 139 -13.54 3.61 -4.27
C GLU A 139 -14.18 2.72 -3.19
N ARG A 140 -13.41 2.39 -2.15
CA ARG A 140 -13.89 1.66 -0.98
C ARG A 140 -13.89 2.56 0.25
N ASP A 141 -13.09 2.19 1.27
CA ASP A 141 -13.03 2.95 2.53
C ASP A 141 -12.06 4.14 2.44
N GLU A 142 -11.05 4.06 1.58
CA GLU A 142 -10.09 5.14 1.34
C GLU A 142 -10.54 6.04 0.19
N GLY A 143 -10.70 7.36 0.52
CA GLY A 143 -11.16 8.33 -0.47
C GLY A 143 -10.13 8.56 -1.58
N LEU A 144 -10.57 8.52 -2.84
CA LEU A 144 -9.74 8.70 -4.02
C LEU A 144 -9.71 10.15 -4.54
N ARG A 145 -10.03 11.13 -3.69
CA ARG A 145 -10.17 12.54 -4.09
C ARG A 145 -8.95 13.07 -4.86
N THR A 146 -7.75 12.73 -4.42
CA THR A 146 -6.49 13.18 -5.04
C THR A 146 -6.39 12.73 -6.50
N PHE A 147 -6.89 11.52 -6.82
CA PHE A 147 -6.89 10.97 -8.17
C PHE A 147 -8.06 11.50 -9.00
N VAL A 148 -9.23 11.68 -8.39
CA VAL A 148 -10.41 12.30 -9.02
C VAL A 148 -10.11 13.70 -9.51
N GLU A 149 -9.35 14.49 -8.75
CA GLU A 149 -8.94 15.87 -9.11
C GLU A 149 -7.99 15.94 -10.33
N THR A 150 -7.37 14.81 -10.73
CA THR A 150 -6.53 14.75 -11.93
C THR A 150 -7.33 14.56 -13.22
N GLY A 151 -8.57 14.11 -13.10
CA GLY A 151 -9.45 13.81 -14.23
C GLY A 151 -10.47 14.90 -14.50
N ILE A 152 -11.37 14.61 -15.44
CA ILE A 152 -12.50 15.46 -15.79
C ILE A 152 -13.69 15.06 -14.92
N PRO A 153 -14.26 15.97 -14.11
CA PRO A 153 -15.39 15.67 -13.25
C PRO A 153 -16.62 15.35 -14.09
N ILE A 154 -17.23 14.20 -13.84
CA ILE A 154 -18.45 13.73 -14.51
C ILE A 154 -19.65 13.86 -13.58
N ASP A 155 -19.50 13.46 -12.34
CA ASP A 155 -20.54 13.45 -11.30
C ASP A 155 -21.90 12.94 -11.81
N ALA A 156 -21.91 11.85 -12.56
CA ALA A 156 -23.10 11.22 -13.11
C ALA A 156 -23.38 9.88 -12.44
N ARG A 157 -24.67 9.48 -12.46
CA ARG A 157 -25.05 8.12 -12.04
C ARG A 157 -24.34 7.09 -12.92
N LEU A 158 -23.75 6.07 -12.28
CA LEU A 158 -23.16 4.95 -12.99
C LEU A 158 -24.26 4.18 -13.73
N THR A 159 -24.10 4.03 -15.03
CA THR A 159 -24.94 3.22 -15.91
C THR A 159 -24.06 2.50 -16.92
N TYR A 160 -24.54 1.35 -17.40
CA TYR A 160 -23.90 0.60 -18.47
C TYR A 160 -23.55 1.49 -19.68
N ASP A 161 -24.54 2.24 -20.21
CA ASP A 161 -24.35 3.07 -21.40
C ASP A 161 -23.27 4.13 -21.21
N LEU A 162 -23.21 4.76 -20.02
CA LEU A 162 -22.22 5.80 -19.73
C LEU A 162 -20.82 5.19 -19.69
N LEU A 163 -20.64 4.02 -19.04
CA LEU A 163 -19.34 3.37 -18.99
C LEU A 163 -18.84 2.97 -20.38
N VAL A 164 -19.71 2.38 -21.21
CA VAL A 164 -19.33 2.00 -22.59
C VAL A 164 -18.95 3.24 -23.41
N ASN A 165 -19.72 4.33 -23.30
CA ASN A 165 -19.41 5.57 -24.00
C ASN A 165 -18.09 6.20 -23.55
N LEU A 166 -17.79 6.19 -22.25
CA LEU A 166 -16.53 6.75 -21.71
C LEU A 166 -15.29 6.07 -22.30
N PHE A 167 -15.35 4.76 -22.49
CA PHE A 167 -14.22 3.97 -22.98
C PHE A 167 -14.26 3.68 -24.49
N THR A 168 -15.20 4.24 -25.20
CA THR A 168 -15.23 4.13 -26.67
C THR A 168 -14.01 4.87 -27.25
N PRO A 169 -13.18 4.20 -28.05
CA PRO A 169 -11.97 4.82 -28.65
C PRO A 169 -12.30 6.05 -29.47
N GLY A 170 -11.45 7.05 -29.40
CA GLY A 170 -11.62 8.33 -30.10
C GLY A 170 -12.44 9.37 -29.34
N THR A 171 -13.02 9.03 -28.18
CA THR A 171 -13.63 10.02 -27.27
C THR A 171 -12.54 10.69 -26.39
N PRO A 172 -12.70 11.94 -25.96
CA PRO A 172 -11.69 12.63 -25.14
C PRO A 172 -11.46 11.99 -23.76
N LEU A 173 -12.40 11.17 -23.28
CA LEU A 173 -12.40 10.62 -21.93
C LEU A 173 -11.91 9.16 -21.83
N HIS A 174 -11.64 8.51 -22.97
CA HIS A 174 -11.30 7.09 -23.00
C HIS A 174 -9.85 6.79 -22.51
N ASP A 175 -8.98 7.79 -22.50
CA ASP A 175 -7.59 7.65 -22.04
C ASP A 175 -7.49 8.06 -20.56
N GLY A 176 -7.21 7.07 -19.72
CA GLY A 176 -7.17 7.20 -18.27
C GLY A 176 -8.18 6.30 -17.56
N ALA A 177 -8.39 6.57 -16.28
CA ALA A 177 -9.29 5.79 -15.45
C ALA A 177 -10.63 6.51 -15.23
N ALA A 178 -11.71 5.73 -15.14
CA ALA A 178 -12.97 6.19 -14.57
C ALA A 178 -13.01 5.84 -13.08
N VAL A 179 -13.22 6.82 -12.21
CA VAL A 179 -13.32 6.61 -10.76
C VAL A 179 -14.77 6.60 -10.35
N VAL A 180 -15.16 5.49 -9.70
CA VAL A 180 -16.52 5.23 -9.20
C VAL A 180 -16.56 5.43 -7.70
N GLN A 181 -17.44 6.31 -7.23
CA GLN A 181 -17.73 6.57 -5.83
C GLN A 181 -19.18 6.20 -5.51
N GLY A 182 -19.38 5.09 -4.81
CA GLY A 182 -20.71 4.53 -4.56
C GLY A 182 -21.43 4.13 -5.85
N ASN A 183 -22.48 4.84 -6.24
CA ASN A 183 -23.25 4.59 -7.45
C ASN A 183 -23.05 5.66 -8.53
N ARG A 184 -21.99 6.45 -8.44
CA ARG A 184 -21.68 7.55 -9.36
C ARG A 184 -20.29 7.43 -9.96
N ILE A 185 -20.15 7.82 -11.21
CA ILE A 185 -18.84 8.07 -11.82
C ILE A 185 -18.46 9.50 -11.42
N ALA A 186 -17.46 9.60 -10.53
CA ALA A 186 -16.99 10.88 -10.02
C ALA A 186 -16.22 11.67 -11.10
N ALA A 187 -15.27 11.00 -11.75
CA ALA A 187 -14.46 11.57 -12.82
C ALA A 187 -14.04 10.50 -13.83
N ALA A 188 -13.64 10.94 -15.02
CA ALA A 188 -13.05 10.10 -16.06
C ALA A 188 -11.76 10.74 -16.60
N GLY A 189 -10.94 9.95 -17.33
CA GLY A 189 -9.63 10.40 -17.77
C GLY A 189 -8.66 10.68 -16.60
N CYS A 190 -8.86 10.01 -15.45
CA CYS A 190 -8.02 10.20 -14.28
C CYS A 190 -6.64 9.57 -14.48
N PHE A 191 -5.59 10.30 -14.06
CA PHE A 191 -4.22 9.78 -14.02
C PHE A 191 -3.97 9.06 -12.69
N LEU A 192 -3.43 7.84 -12.81
CA LEU A 192 -3.13 6.98 -11.68
C LEU A 192 -1.63 6.68 -11.60
N PRO A 193 -1.09 6.38 -10.42
CA PRO A 193 0.29 5.96 -10.26
C PRO A 193 0.53 4.65 -11.02
N LEU A 194 1.69 4.52 -11.64
CA LEU A 194 2.09 3.29 -12.32
C LEU A 194 2.95 2.44 -11.38
N SER A 195 2.57 1.18 -11.20
CA SER A 195 3.43 0.25 -10.46
C SER A 195 4.80 0.10 -11.15
N VAL A 196 5.87 0.21 -10.34
CA VAL A 196 7.27 0.08 -10.79
C VAL A 196 7.84 -1.32 -10.51
N ARG A 197 7.00 -2.29 -10.20
CA ARG A 197 7.42 -3.67 -9.91
C ARG A 197 8.11 -4.29 -11.10
N ALA A 198 9.29 -4.87 -10.85
CA ALA A 198 10.12 -5.50 -11.88
C ALA A 198 9.63 -6.90 -12.30
N ASP A 199 8.79 -7.52 -11.46
CA ASP A 199 8.22 -8.86 -11.70
C ASP A 199 7.00 -8.84 -12.65
N LEU A 200 6.54 -7.65 -13.06
CA LEU A 200 5.47 -7.53 -14.03
C LEU A 200 5.95 -7.97 -15.41
N SER A 201 5.27 -8.97 -15.96
CA SER A 201 5.56 -9.40 -17.31
C SER A 201 5.41 -8.23 -18.31
N THR A 202 6.24 -8.20 -19.34
CA THR A 202 6.17 -7.21 -20.43
C THR A 202 4.83 -7.23 -21.17
N THR A 203 4.01 -8.24 -20.89
CA THR A 203 2.69 -8.47 -21.47
C THR A 203 1.59 -7.56 -20.87
N TYR A 204 1.85 -6.89 -19.74
CA TYR A 204 0.90 -5.98 -19.11
C TYR A 204 1.11 -4.53 -19.57
N GLY A 205 0.09 -3.96 -20.24
CA GLY A 205 0.10 -2.57 -20.70
C GLY A 205 -0.04 -1.54 -19.57
N SER A 206 -0.06 -0.27 -19.95
CA SER A 206 -0.13 0.88 -19.02
C SER A 206 -1.33 0.81 -18.07
N ARG A 207 -2.51 0.39 -18.54
CA ARG A 207 -3.73 0.26 -17.72
C ARG A 207 -3.58 -0.77 -16.61
N HIS A 208 -2.92 -1.90 -16.84
CA HIS A 208 -2.65 -2.89 -15.80
C HIS A 208 -1.66 -2.36 -14.75
N ARG A 209 -0.63 -1.63 -15.20
CA ARG A 209 0.33 -1.00 -14.29
C ARG A 209 -0.32 0.10 -13.44
N ALA A 210 -1.28 0.84 -14.01
CA ALA A 210 -2.06 1.85 -13.30
C ALA A 210 -3.01 1.21 -12.29
N ALA A 211 -3.66 0.10 -12.67
CA ALA A 211 -4.52 -0.67 -11.76
C ALA A 211 -3.74 -1.22 -10.55
N LEU A 212 -2.55 -1.76 -10.79
CA LEU A 212 -1.66 -2.18 -9.70
C LEU A 212 -1.22 -1.01 -8.84
N GLY A 213 -0.77 0.10 -9.45
CA GLY A 213 -0.27 1.26 -8.73
C GLY A 213 -1.31 1.83 -7.77
N ILE A 214 -2.55 2.03 -8.22
CA ILE A 214 -3.61 2.54 -7.35
C ILE A 214 -3.97 1.55 -6.23
N THR A 215 -3.97 0.24 -6.50
CA THR A 215 -4.28 -0.78 -5.49
C THR A 215 -3.09 -1.11 -4.56
N GLU A 216 -1.88 -0.70 -4.90
CA GLU A 216 -0.72 -0.69 -4.00
C GLU A 216 -0.79 0.46 -2.99
N GLU A 217 -1.33 1.61 -3.39
CA GLU A 217 -1.42 2.82 -2.57
C GLU A 217 -2.70 2.93 -1.76
N THR A 218 -3.80 2.31 -2.22
CA THR A 218 -5.13 2.43 -1.63
C THR A 218 -5.81 1.06 -1.47
N ASP A 219 -6.99 1.03 -0.84
CA ASP A 219 -7.83 -0.16 -0.74
C ASP A 219 -8.86 -0.29 -1.90
N ALA A 220 -8.70 0.52 -2.94
CA ALA A 220 -9.57 0.49 -4.11
C ALA A 220 -9.50 -0.85 -4.84
N VAL A 221 -10.56 -1.17 -5.56
CA VAL A 221 -10.57 -2.27 -6.54
C VAL A 221 -10.53 -1.67 -7.92
N ALA A 222 -9.62 -2.15 -8.77
CA ALA A 222 -9.52 -1.71 -10.15
C ALA A 222 -9.86 -2.83 -11.12
N VAL A 223 -10.69 -2.54 -12.10
CA VAL A 223 -11.10 -3.46 -13.17
C VAL A 223 -10.48 -2.98 -14.48
N VAL A 224 -9.72 -3.86 -15.13
CA VAL A 224 -9.01 -3.58 -16.38
C VAL A 224 -9.59 -4.42 -17.50
N VAL A 225 -9.97 -3.78 -18.60
CA VAL A 225 -10.24 -4.45 -19.88
C VAL A 225 -9.04 -4.24 -20.79
N SER A 226 -8.42 -5.34 -21.21
CA SER A 226 -7.27 -5.32 -22.11
C SER A 226 -7.74 -5.27 -23.56
N GLU A 227 -7.39 -4.21 -24.27
CA GLU A 227 -7.66 -4.07 -25.71
C GLU A 227 -6.87 -5.07 -26.57
N GLU A 228 -5.65 -5.45 -26.13
CA GLU A 228 -4.80 -6.39 -26.84
C GLU A 228 -5.28 -7.83 -26.69
N ARG A 229 -5.65 -8.22 -25.46
CA ARG A 229 -6.02 -9.60 -25.13
C ARG A 229 -7.52 -9.86 -25.23
N GLY A 230 -8.37 -8.83 -25.13
CA GLY A 230 -9.80 -9.01 -24.97
C GLY A 230 -10.13 -9.75 -23.67
N ALA A 231 -9.40 -9.44 -22.59
CA ALA A 231 -9.52 -10.11 -21.30
C ALA A 231 -9.81 -9.11 -20.20
N LEU A 232 -10.57 -9.55 -19.22
CA LEU A 232 -10.85 -8.83 -17.99
C LEU A 232 -9.83 -9.24 -16.92
N THR A 233 -9.34 -8.26 -16.17
CA THR A 233 -8.43 -8.47 -15.04
C THR A 233 -8.89 -7.59 -13.89
N VAL A 234 -8.90 -8.11 -12.67
CA VAL A 234 -9.21 -7.36 -11.46
C VAL A 234 -7.93 -7.18 -10.65
N ALA A 235 -7.68 -5.95 -10.21
CA ALA A 235 -6.58 -5.65 -9.29
C ALA A 235 -7.14 -5.30 -7.90
N GLU A 236 -6.57 -5.91 -6.87
CA GLU A 236 -6.88 -5.65 -5.46
C GLU A 236 -5.62 -5.86 -4.61
N GLY A 237 -5.34 -4.93 -3.68
CA GLY A 237 -4.20 -5.05 -2.75
C GLY A 237 -2.83 -5.21 -3.42
N GLY A 238 -2.64 -4.66 -4.64
CA GLY A 238 -1.40 -4.78 -5.40
C GLY A 238 -1.23 -6.13 -6.11
N HIS A 239 -2.30 -6.90 -6.30
CA HIS A 239 -2.31 -8.17 -7.02
C HIS A 239 -3.30 -8.15 -8.18
N LEU A 240 -2.97 -8.86 -9.28
CA LEU A 240 -3.86 -9.07 -10.42
C LEU A 240 -4.49 -10.48 -10.33
N HIS A 241 -5.80 -10.53 -10.61
CA HIS A 241 -6.62 -11.74 -10.62
C HIS A 241 -7.32 -11.93 -11.95
#